data_241471787cdcbf312b484901b1c7c5f7
#
_entry.id   241471787cdcbf312b484901b1c7c5f7
#
_cell.length_a   1.000
_cell.length_b   1.000
_cell.length_c   1.000
_cell.angle_alpha   90.00
_cell.angle_beta   90.00
_cell.angle_gamma   90.00
#
_symmetry.space_group_name_H-M   'P 1'
#
loop_
_entity.id
_entity.type
_entity.pdbx_description
1 polymer ?
#
loop_
_entity_poly.entity_id
_entity_poly.type
_entity_poly.pdbx_seq_one_letter_code
_entity_poly.pdbx_strand_id
1 'polypeptide(L)'
;MKIRTQNYNDVAVVELQGELDSDSYELFRNTITPLSSGEDRKGGIVLDMSDVGFIDSAGLEQLLSVRDYCNENDCQLRLAGLDETLTKILEVTRLENEFECYAELAEAVKSFA
;
A
#
# COMPACT_ATOMS: atom_id res chain seq x y z
N MET A 1 5.77 -13.56 1.94
CA MET A 1 4.62 -12.61 2.05
C MET A 1 3.35 -13.25 1.53
N LYS A 2 2.25 -13.00 2.18
CA LYS A 2 0.93 -13.34 1.67
C LYS A 2 0.18 -12.05 1.37
N ILE A 3 -0.57 -12.05 0.29
CA ILE A 3 -1.36 -10.88 -0.13
C ILE A 3 -2.79 -11.32 -0.41
N ARG A 4 -3.75 -10.58 0.15
CA ARG A 4 -5.17 -10.82 -0.09
C ARG A 4 -5.79 -9.52 -0.57
N THR A 5 -6.65 -9.61 -1.56
CA THR A 5 -7.30 -8.44 -2.14
C THR A 5 -8.81 -8.53 -1.98
N GLN A 6 -9.43 -7.44 -1.54
CA GLN A 6 -10.87 -7.30 -1.48
C GLN A 6 -11.27 -6.02 -2.19
N ASN A 7 -12.35 -6.07 -2.94
CA ASN A 7 -12.83 -4.93 -3.70
C ASN A 7 -14.09 -4.33 -3.05
N TYR A 8 -14.08 -3.02 -2.88
CA TYR A 8 -15.22 -2.25 -2.37
C TYR A 8 -15.52 -1.15 -3.39
N ASN A 9 -16.40 -1.47 -4.35
CA ASN A 9 -16.70 -0.57 -5.47
C ASN A 9 -15.41 -0.22 -6.23
N ASP A 10 -15.02 1.06 -6.25
CA ASP A 10 -13.84 1.52 -6.97
C ASP A 10 -12.57 1.55 -6.10
N VAL A 11 -12.60 0.91 -4.94
CA VAL A 11 -11.47 0.85 -4.02
C VAL A 11 -11.06 -0.61 -3.80
N ALA A 12 -9.79 -0.91 -4.00
CA ALA A 12 -9.24 -2.21 -3.68
C ALA A 12 -8.50 -2.14 -2.35
N VAL A 13 -8.80 -3.06 -1.44
CA VAL A 13 -8.06 -3.23 -0.20
C VAL A 13 -7.10 -4.38 -0.40
N VAL A 14 -5.81 -4.10 -0.24
CA VAL A 14 -4.75 -5.09 -0.38
C VAL A 14 -4.14 -5.34 0.99
N GLU A 15 -4.44 -6.52 1.54
CA GLU A 15 -3.91 -6.92 2.85
C GLU A 15 -2.55 -7.57 2.64
N LEU A 16 -1.52 -7.00 3.25
CA LEU A 16 -0.17 -7.52 3.21
C LEU A 16 0.14 -8.23 4.52
N GLN A 17 0.70 -9.43 4.44
CA GLN A 17 1.06 -10.22 5.62
C GLN A 17 2.49 -10.72 5.47
N GLY A 18 3.34 -10.37 6.42
CA GLY A 18 4.73 -10.81 6.43
C GLY A 18 5.70 -9.65 6.28
N GLU A 19 6.81 -9.88 5.59
CA GLU A 19 7.87 -8.90 5.42
C GLU A 19 7.82 -8.28 4.03
N LEU A 20 7.98 -6.96 3.97
CA LEU A 20 8.08 -6.26 2.70
C LEU A 20 9.56 -5.99 2.42
N ASP A 21 10.13 -6.82 1.55
CA ASP A 21 11.57 -6.83 1.25
C ASP A 21 11.78 -7.19 -0.23
N SER A 22 13.03 -7.47 -0.62
CA SER A 22 13.32 -7.81 -2.02
C SER A 22 12.64 -9.10 -2.48
N ASP A 23 12.38 -10.05 -1.58
CA ASP A 23 11.75 -11.32 -1.93
C ASP A 23 10.26 -11.17 -2.24
N SER A 24 9.62 -10.12 -1.75
CA SER A 24 8.20 -9.86 -2.00
C SER A 24 7.93 -9.01 -3.23
N TYR A 25 8.98 -8.53 -3.90
CA TYR A 25 8.87 -7.57 -5.00
C TYR A 25 7.93 -8.01 -6.12
N GLU A 26 8.14 -9.21 -6.65
CA GLU A 26 7.34 -9.69 -7.78
C GLU A 26 5.87 -9.88 -7.42
N LEU A 27 5.61 -10.50 -6.27
CA LEU A 27 4.25 -10.74 -5.82
C LEU A 27 3.51 -9.42 -5.58
N PHE A 28 4.16 -8.48 -4.92
CA PHE A 28 3.57 -7.18 -4.64
C PHE A 28 3.28 -6.42 -5.93
N ARG A 29 4.25 -6.34 -6.82
CA ARG A 29 4.09 -5.65 -8.09
C ARG A 29 3.01 -6.29 -8.96
N ASN A 30 3.00 -7.62 -9.06
CA ASN A 30 2.01 -8.34 -9.86
C ASN A 30 0.60 -8.21 -9.31
N THR A 31 0.46 -7.98 -8.01
CA THR A 31 -0.84 -7.73 -7.39
C THR A 31 -1.32 -6.31 -7.68
N ILE A 32 -0.43 -5.33 -7.54
CA ILE A 32 -0.80 -3.91 -7.65
C ILE A 32 -1.04 -3.47 -9.09
N THR A 33 -0.22 -3.93 -10.02
CA THR A 33 -0.28 -3.48 -11.41
C THR A 33 -1.68 -3.60 -12.04
N PRO A 34 -2.37 -4.76 -11.95
CA PRO A 34 -3.72 -4.85 -12.54
C PRO A 34 -4.76 -3.96 -11.86
N LEU A 35 -4.55 -3.65 -10.57
CA LEU A 35 -5.49 -2.81 -9.81
C LEU A 35 -5.33 -1.34 -10.12
N SER A 36 -4.14 -0.92 -10.53
CA SER A 36 -3.84 0.49 -10.78
C SER A 36 -3.87 0.89 -12.25
N SER A 37 -3.92 -0.09 -13.16
CA SER A 37 -3.98 0.19 -14.60
C SER A 37 -4.78 -0.90 -15.32
N GLY A 38 -5.19 -0.63 -16.57
CA GLY A 38 -5.93 -1.58 -17.38
C GLY A 38 -7.44 -1.47 -17.23
N GLU A 39 -8.15 -2.47 -17.71
CA GLU A 39 -9.62 -2.47 -17.74
C GLU A 39 -10.25 -2.55 -16.35
N ASP A 40 -9.60 -3.26 -15.44
CA ASP A 40 -10.12 -3.47 -14.08
C ASP A 40 -9.48 -2.53 -13.05
N ARG A 41 -8.87 -1.45 -13.50
CA ARG A 41 -8.21 -0.53 -12.57
C ARG A 41 -9.21 0.09 -11.60
N LYS A 42 -8.71 0.39 -10.39
CA LYS A 42 -9.47 1.02 -9.33
C LYS A 42 -9.10 2.50 -9.21
N GLY A 43 -10.02 3.31 -8.74
CA GLY A 43 -9.74 4.71 -8.42
C GLY A 43 -8.91 4.86 -7.17
N GLY A 44 -8.91 3.86 -6.29
CA GLY A 44 -8.14 3.87 -5.06
C GLY A 44 -7.66 2.51 -4.63
N ILE A 45 -6.51 2.48 -3.98
CA ILE A 45 -5.93 1.28 -3.37
C ILE A 45 -5.57 1.62 -1.93
N VAL A 46 -6.00 0.78 -0.99
CA VAL A 46 -5.59 0.86 0.40
C VAL A 46 -4.71 -0.34 0.69
N LEU A 47 -3.47 -0.09 1.12
CA LEU A 47 -2.59 -1.15 1.61
C LEU A 47 -2.80 -1.29 3.10
N ASP A 48 -3.31 -2.45 3.52
CA ASP A 48 -3.46 -2.76 4.93
C ASP A 48 -2.13 -3.34 5.42
N MET A 49 -1.45 -2.54 6.25
CA MET A 49 -0.11 -2.83 6.74
C MET A 49 -0.11 -3.43 8.14
N SER A 50 -1.27 -3.74 8.70
CA SER A 50 -1.38 -4.17 10.11
C SER A 50 -0.65 -5.48 10.40
N ASP A 51 -0.47 -6.34 9.40
CA ASP A 51 0.23 -7.61 9.55
C ASP A 51 1.62 -7.61 8.89
N VAL A 52 2.14 -6.44 8.57
CA VAL A 52 3.51 -6.30 8.06
C VAL A 52 4.44 -6.13 9.26
N GLY A 53 5.30 -7.12 9.49
CA GLY A 53 6.20 -7.12 10.64
C GLY A 53 7.51 -6.40 10.41
N PHE A 54 7.89 -6.18 9.16
CA PHE A 54 9.20 -5.60 8.83
C PHE A 54 9.19 -5.01 7.43
N ILE A 55 9.87 -3.87 7.29
CA ILE A 55 10.15 -3.23 5.99
C ILE A 55 11.62 -2.84 5.97
N ASP A 56 12.34 -3.26 4.93
CA ASP A 56 13.71 -2.79 4.71
C ASP A 56 13.72 -1.73 3.61
N SER A 57 14.93 -1.31 3.19
CA SER A 57 15.06 -0.28 2.17
C SER A 57 14.48 -0.71 0.83
N ALA A 58 14.57 -1.99 0.48
CA ALA A 58 13.95 -2.51 -0.74
C ALA A 58 12.43 -2.43 -0.66
N GLY A 59 11.86 -2.71 0.52
CA GLY A 59 10.43 -2.56 0.75
C GLY A 59 9.96 -1.12 0.64
N LEU A 60 10.72 -0.18 1.19
CA LEU A 60 10.41 1.25 1.08
C LEU A 60 10.44 1.71 -0.38
N GLU A 61 11.43 1.24 -1.16
CA GLU A 61 11.50 1.54 -2.58
C GLU A 61 10.28 1.01 -3.34
N GLN A 62 9.80 -0.17 -2.96
CA GLN A 62 8.59 -0.75 -3.56
C GLN A 62 7.37 0.11 -3.27
N LEU A 63 7.21 0.58 -2.03
CA LEU A 63 6.09 1.46 -1.68
C LEU A 63 6.13 2.75 -2.49
N LEU A 64 7.30 3.35 -2.64
CA LEU A 64 7.46 4.58 -3.42
C LEU A 64 7.15 4.33 -4.89
N SER A 65 7.62 3.21 -5.45
CA SER A 65 7.36 2.85 -6.84
C SER A 65 5.87 2.64 -7.09
N VAL A 66 5.19 1.95 -6.18
CA VAL A 66 3.75 1.72 -6.28
C VAL A 66 2.99 3.04 -6.20
N ARG A 67 3.39 3.94 -5.30
CA ARG A 67 2.77 5.26 -5.21
C ARG A 67 2.89 6.02 -6.52
N ASP A 68 4.09 6.05 -7.09
CA ASP A 68 4.33 6.76 -8.35
C ASP A 68 3.53 6.15 -9.48
N TYR A 69 3.49 4.82 -9.55
CA TYR A 69 2.72 4.12 -10.56
C TYR A 69 1.23 4.40 -10.46
N CYS A 70 0.70 4.42 -9.24
CA CYS A 70 -0.70 4.78 -9.01
C CYS A 70 -0.99 6.21 -9.44
N ASN A 71 -0.12 7.14 -9.09
CA ASN A 71 -0.28 8.55 -9.47
C ASN A 71 -0.30 8.73 -10.98
N GLU A 72 0.54 7.99 -11.70
CA GLU A 72 0.59 8.05 -13.15
C GLU A 72 -0.66 7.50 -13.81
N ASN A 73 -1.42 6.66 -13.12
CA ASN A 73 -2.61 6.00 -13.65
C ASN A 73 -3.91 6.48 -13.01
N ASP A 74 -3.90 7.65 -12.39
CA ASP A 74 -5.07 8.25 -11.73
C ASP A 74 -5.68 7.34 -10.65
N CYS A 75 -4.82 6.60 -9.96
CA CYS A 75 -5.19 5.75 -8.85
C CYS A 75 -4.58 6.34 -7.57
N GLN A 76 -5.36 6.52 -6.53
CA GLN A 76 -4.87 7.06 -5.26
C GLN A 76 -4.47 5.92 -4.33
N LEU A 77 -3.27 6.02 -3.78
CA LEU A 77 -2.75 5.03 -2.83
C LEU A 77 -2.82 5.57 -1.41
N ARG A 78 -3.32 4.75 -0.48
CA ARG A 78 -3.36 5.08 0.94
C ARG A 78 -2.88 3.89 1.74
N LEU A 79 -2.25 4.17 2.89
CA LEU A 79 -1.76 3.14 3.80
C LEU A 79 -2.61 3.13 5.06
N ALA A 80 -2.84 1.96 5.62
CA ALA A 80 -3.61 1.81 6.85
C ALA A 80 -2.95 0.81 7.80
N GLY A 81 -3.18 0.98 9.10
CA GLY A 81 -2.77 0.01 10.10
C GLY A 81 -1.29 -0.03 10.40
N LEU A 82 -0.56 1.06 10.17
CA LEU A 82 0.86 1.12 10.51
C LEU A 82 1.05 1.06 12.01
N ASP A 83 1.93 0.15 12.48
CA ASP A 83 2.29 0.11 13.89
C ASP A 83 3.34 1.17 14.22
N GLU A 84 3.78 1.24 15.47
CA GLU A 84 4.78 2.22 15.90
C GLU A 84 6.09 2.04 15.16
N THR A 85 6.51 0.80 14.91
CA THR A 85 7.77 0.52 14.22
C THR A 85 7.74 1.04 12.78
N LEU A 86 6.68 0.73 12.05
CA LEU A 86 6.54 1.17 10.65
C LEU A 86 6.40 2.69 10.57
N THR A 87 5.63 3.28 11.49
CA THR A 87 5.49 4.73 11.57
C THR A 87 6.85 5.39 11.79
N LYS A 88 7.64 4.82 12.71
CA LYS A 88 8.98 5.33 13.01
C LYS A 88 9.91 5.23 11.81
N ILE A 89 9.82 4.13 11.07
CA ILE A 89 10.63 3.96 9.85
C ILE A 89 10.30 5.07 8.85
N LEU A 90 9.03 5.37 8.64
CA LEU A 90 8.65 6.45 7.73
C LEU A 90 9.14 7.82 8.22
N GLU A 91 9.07 8.07 9.53
CA GLU A 91 9.55 9.33 10.10
C GLU A 91 11.06 9.51 9.92
N VAL A 92 11.85 8.50 10.29
CA VAL A 92 13.32 8.62 10.23
C VAL A 92 13.84 8.66 8.80
N THR A 93 13.12 8.09 7.84
CA THR A 93 13.47 8.18 6.43
C THR A 93 12.86 9.41 5.75
N ARG A 94 12.09 10.21 6.49
CA ARG A 94 11.41 11.42 6.01
C ARG A 94 10.41 11.14 4.89
N LEU A 95 9.77 9.99 4.97
CA LEU A 95 8.77 9.57 3.99
C LEU A 95 7.34 9.69 4.50
N GLU A 96 7.12 10.16 5.72
CA GLU A 96 5.79 10.24 6.33
C GLU A 96 4.83 11.13 5.55
N ASN A 97 5.34 12.14 4.85
CA ASN A 97 4.51 13.03 4.04
C ASN A 97 4.34 12.57 2.60
N GLU A 98 5.00 11.47 2.23
CA GLU A 98 4.90 10.92 0.88
C GLU A 98 3.69 10.00 0.72
N PHE A 99 3.06 9.61 1.83
CA PHE A 99 1.92 8.71 1.84
C PHE A 99 0.81 9.28 2.71
N GLU A 100 -0.43 9.04 2.31
CA GLU A 100 -1.58 9.27 3.18
C GLU A 100 -1.75 8.04 4.06
N CYS A 101 -1.61 8.21 5.36
CA CYS A 101 -1.66 7.12 6.33
C CYS A 101 -2.86 7.28 7.27
N TYR A 102 -3.51 6.17 7.55
CA TYR A 102 -4.66 6.11 8.46
C TYR A 102 -4.40 5.04 9.53
N ALA A 103 -4.82 5.30 10.75
CA ALA A 103 -4.65 4.35 11.83
C ALA A 103 -5.49 3.09 11.60
N GLU A 104 -6.69 3.27 11.08
CA GLU A 104 -7.65 2.18 10.89
C GLU A 104 -7.98 1.98 9.41
N LEU A 105 -8.13 0.71 9.02
CA LEU A 105 -8.50 0.36 7.65
C LEU A 105 -9.83 1.00 7.23
N ALA A 106 -10.82 0.98 8.11
CA ALA A 106 -12.13 1.57 7.80
C ALA A 106 -12.03 3.05 7.48
N GLU A 107 -11.18 3.79 8.19
CA GLU A 107 -10.97 5.22 7.92
C GLU A 107 -10.38 5.45 6.53
N ALA A 108 -9.40 4.63 6.17
CA ALA A 108 -8.76 4.74 4.85
C ALA A 108 -9.76 4.47 3.73
N VAL A 109 -10.58 3.44 3.86
CA VAL A 109 -11.60 3.11 2.86
C VAL A 109 -12.64 4.23 2.75
N LYS A 110 -13.12 4.74 3.89
CA LYS A 110 -14.11 5.82 3.91
C LYS A 110 -13.60 7.11 3.31
N SER A 111 -12.28 7.33 3.34
CA SER A 111 -11.69 8.56 2.81
C SER A 111 -11.89 8.71 1.30
N PHE A 112 -12.26 7.64 0.61
CA PHE A 112 -12.57 7.66 -0.81
C PHE A 112 -14.04 7.97 -1.10
N ALA A 113 -14.88 8.00 -0.09
CA ALA A 113 -16.31 8.25 -0.28
C ALA A 113 -16.61 9.73 -0.52
#